data_78cbacf865cb62a746dd80b60a91eb7f
#
_entry.id   78cbacf865cb62a746dd80b60a91eb7f
#
_cell.length_a   1.000
_cell.length_b   1.000
_cell.length_c   1.000
_cell.angle_alpha   90.00
_cell.angle_beta   90.00
_cell.angle_gamma   90.00
#
_symmetry.space_group_name_H-M   'P 1'
#
loop_
_entity.id
_entity.type
_entity.pdbx_description
1 polymer ?
#
loop_
_entity_poly.entity_id
_entity_poly.type
_entity_poly.pdbx_seq_one_letter_code
_entity_poly.pdbx_strand_id
1 'polypeptide(L)'
;MTEKALFITDTFENLNFKKDTSILMIEEAFKKEINVFQCEINDLFVDNNDVLVNCREINSLSEDIDTEVTKIDIDLKDFKYCFMRKDPPVDEDYNNALHLLDLAKHNGAVIHNNPCALKKFNEKVFATHFPEFIPKTLISSSINKISAFFDSHKKIIIKPLDGMGGTSIYKVDDLNEDNLKIIRTMTNSEKTQIICQSFIEDVYEGDFRILIINGCLLY
;
A
#
# COMPACT_ATOMS: atom_id res chain seq x y z
N MET A 1 -9.86 27.02 16.15
CA MET A 1 -9.72 26.63 14.73
C MET A 1 -10.18 25.19 14.61
N THR A 2 -10.99 24.88 13.63
CA THR A 2 -11.45 23.51 13.36
C THR A 2 -10.24 22.66 12.93
N GLU A 3 -10.14 21.46 13.46
CA GLU A 3 -9.06 20.54 13.12
C GLU A 3 -9.19 20.07 11.67
N LYS A 4 -8.07 19.87 10.98
CA LYS A 4 -8.03 19.41 9.60
C LYS A 4 -7.35 18.04 9.50
N ALA A 5 -7.91 17.15 8.69
CA ALA A 5 -7.30 15.88 8.33
C ALA A 5 -7.15 15.77 6.81
N LEU A 6 -5.97 15.35 6.36
CA LEU A 6 -5.67 15.07 4.96
C LEU A 6 -5.59 13.55 4.75
N PHE A 7 -6.29 13.07 3.75
CA PHE A 7 -6.20 11.70 3.26
C PHE A 7 -5.56 11.68 1.87
N ILE A 8 -4.39 11.10 1.77
CA ILE A 8 -3.67 10.89 0.51
C ILE A 8 -4.04 9.49 0.03
N THR A 9 -4.92 9.40 -0.96
CA THR A 9 -5.53 8.14 -1.41
C THR A 9 -5.39 7.97 -2.93
N ASP A 10 -5.94 6.90 -3.47
CA ASP A 10 -6.32 6.83 -4.88
C ASP A 10 -7.46 7.82 -5.19
N THR A 11 -7.80 7.99 -6.48
CA THR A 11 -8.96 8.78 -6.86
C THR A 11 -10.19 8.30 -6.10
N PHE A 12 -11.03 9.21 -5.70
CA PHE A 12 -12.18 8.88 -4.84
C PHE A 12 -13.14 7.90 -5.51
N GLU A 13 -13.26 7.98 -6.82
CA GLU A 13 -14.07 7.09 -7.66
C GLU A 13 -13.57 5.64 -7.65
N ASN A 14 -12.29 5.44 -7.34
CA ASN A 14 -11.67 4.12 -7.28
C ASN A 14 -11.72 3.50 -5.87
N LEU A 15 -12.16 4.26 -4.85
CA LEU A 15 -12.29 3.74 -3.50
C LEU A 15 -13.54 2.85 -3.37
N ASN A 16 -13.41 1.73 -2.72
CA ASN A 16 -14.54 0.87 -2.42
C ASN A 16 -15.26 1.32 -1.13
N PHE A 17 -16.34 2.09 -1.27
CA PHE A 17 -17.09 2.67 -0.15
C PHE A 17 -17.56 1.66 0.90
N LYS A 18 -17.70 0.37 0.54
CA LYS A 18 -18.16 -0.68 1.48
C LYS A 18 -17.03 -1.39 2.21
N LYS A 19 -15.79 -1.29 1.71
CA LYS A 19 -14.68 -2.11 2.21
C LYS A 19 -13.42 -1.31 2.55
N ASP A 20 -13.28 -0.09 2.02
CA ASP A 20 -12.08 0.70 2.21
C ASP A 20 -12.03 1.29 3.62
N THR A 21 -10.96 0.99 4.34
CA THR A 21 -10.74 1.52 5.69
C THR A 21 -10.57 3.05 5.67
N SER A 22 -10.12 3.64 4.57
CA SER A 22 -10.01 5.10 4.44
C SER A 22 -11.38 5.76 4.50
N ILE A 23 -12.40 5.17 3.88
CA ILE A 23 -13.79 5.65 3.97
C ILE A 23 -14.28 5.62 5.42
N LEU A 24 -14.06 4.51 6.15
CA LEU A 24 -14.40 4.42 7.57
C LEU A 24 -13.70 5.50 8.40
N MET A 25 -12.41 5.76 8.13
CA MET A 25 -11.66 6.80 8.84
C MET A 25 -12.21 8.20 8.55
N ILE A 26 -12.64 8.49 7.31
CA ILE A 26 -13.27 9.75 6.92
C ILE A 26 -14.62 9.91 7.63
N GLU A 27 -15.46 8.86 7.68
CA GLU A 27 -16.71 8.88 8.42
C GLU A 27 -16.50 9.21 9.91
N GLU A 28 -15.49 8.61 10.53
CA GLU A 28 -15.15 8.89 11.92
C GLU A 28 -14.60 10.30 12.12
N ALA A 29 -13.88 10.86 11.14
CA ALA A 29 -13.43 12.25 11.17
C ALA A 29 -14.63 13.24 11.13
N PHE A 30 -15.63 12.98 10.27
CA PHE A 30 -16.86 13.77 10.24
C PHE A 30 -17.64 13.74 11.57
N LYS A 31 -17.77 12.55 12.19
CA LYS A 31 -18.42 12.40 13.51
C LYS A 31 -17.71 13.22 14.60
N LYS A 32 -16.42 13.51 14.41
CA LYS A 32 -15.58 14.32 15.31
C LYS A 32 -15.48 15.78 14.91
N GLU A 33 -16.28 16.22 13.94
CA GLU A 33 -16.29 17.59 13.41
C GLU A 33 -14.91 18.04 12.89
N ILE A 34 -14.12 17.12 12.33
CA ILE A 34 -12.84 17.37 11.70
C ILE A 34 -13.09 17.70 10.23
N ASN A 35 -12.54 18.79 9.72
CA ASN A 35 -12.58 19.10 8.29
C ASN A 35 -11.69 18.13 7.52
N VAL A 36 -12.28 17.42 6.58
CA VAL A 36 -11.60 16.38 5.81
C VAL A 36 -11.18 16.91 4.45
N PHE A 37 -9.95 16.64 4.07
CA PHE A 37 -9.38 16.95 2.78
C PHE A 37 -8.84 15.67 2.13
N GLN A 38 -8.88 15.62 0.81
CA GLN A 38 -8.37 14.49 0.02
C GLN A 38 -7.50 15.01 -1.11
N CYS A 39 -6.45 14.24 -1.40
CA CYS A 39 -5.57 14.41 -2.55
C CYS A 39 -5.04 13.07 -3.04
N GLU A 40 -4.42 13.08 -4.20
CA GLU A 40 -3.59 11.99 -4.71
C GLU A 40 -2.11 12.27 -4.46
N ILE A 41 -1.24 11.28 -4.65
CA ILE A 41 0.20 11.44 -4.43
C ILE A 41 0.83 12.51 -5.34
N ASN A 42 0.28 12.68 -6.55
CA ASN A 42 0.78 13.65 -7.53
C ASN A 42 0.33 15.09 -7.23
N ASP A 43 -0.56 15.28 -6.28
CA ASP A 43 -0.98 16.61 -5.81
C ASP A 43 0.00 17.20 -4.78
N LEU A 44 0.98 16.42 -4.31
CA LEU A 44 2.03 16.88 -3.41
C LEU A 44 3.10 17.64 -4.18
N PHE A 45 3.54 18.77 -3.67
CA PHE A 45 4.63 19.53 -4.27
C PHE A 45 5.44 20.30 -3.21
N VAL A 46 6.62 20.76 -3.62
CA VAL A 46 7.49 21.58 -2.79
C VAL A 46 7.60 22.97 -3.41
N ASP A 47 7.35 23.98 -2.60
CA ASP A 47 7.69 25.38 -2.93
C ASP A 47 8.71 25.90 -1.91
N ASN A 48 9.89 26.28 -2.43
CA ASN A 48 11.09 26.58 -1.63
C ASN A 48 11.49 25.43 -0.69
N ASN A 49 11.01 25.42 0.54
CA ASN A 49 11.28 24.36 1.51
C ASN A 49 10.01 23.83 2.20
N ASP A 50 8.87 24.41 1.87
CA ASP A 50 7.59 23.97 2.39
C ASP A 50 6.96 22.92 1.49
N VAL A 51 6.37 21.91 2.11
CA VAL A 51 5.65 20.85 1.38
C VAL A 51 4.17 21.17 1.42
N LEU A 52 3.62 21.42 0.25
CA LEU A 52 2.23 21.79 0.05
C LEU A 52 1.49 20.65 -0.66
N VAL A 53 0.17 20.73 -0.60
CA VAL A 53 -0.71 19.81 -1.31
C VAL A 53 -1.84 20.59 -1.98
N ASN A 54 -2.12 20.25 -3.23
CA ASN A 54 -3.30 20.73 -3.96
C ASN A 54 -4.47 19.79 -3.67
N CYS A 55 -5.29 20.09 -2.67
CA CYS A 55 -6.31 19.19 -2.14
C CYS A 55 -7.72 19.77 -2.23
N ARG A 56 -8.72 18.88 -2.17
CA ARG A 56 -10.13 19.24 -2.10
C ARG A 56 -10.71 18.97 -0.72
N GLU A 57 -11.61 19.81 -0.26
CA GLU A 57 -12.39 19.57 0.94
C GLU A 57 -13.53 18.57 0.64
N ILE A 58 -13.70 17.60 1.50
CA ILE A 58 -14.75 16.57 1.41
C ILE A 58 -15.81 16.91 2.46
N ASN A 59 -17.02 17.21 2.02
CA ASN A 59 -18.12 17.59 2.91
C ASN A 59 -19.13 16.46 3.14
N SER A 60 -19.12 15.44 2.30
CA SER A 60 -19.98 14.26 2.42
C SER A 60 -19.35 13.05 1.74
N LEU A 61 -19.75 11.86 2.18
CA LEU A 61 -19.42 10.59 1.52
C LEU A 61 -20.61 10.15 0.68
N SER A 62 -20.57 10.39 -0.61
CA SER A 62 -21.51 9.84 -1.59
C SER A 62 -20.73 9.28 -2.77
N GLU A 63 -21.31 8.28 -3.46
CA GLU A 63 -20.72 7.75 -4.70
C GLU A 63 -20.70 8.82 -5.82
N ASP A 64 -21.57 9.85 -5.69
CA ASP A 64 -21.66 11.02 -6.57
C ASP A 64 -20.91 12.22 -5.95
N ILE A 65 -19.64 12.07 -5.64
CA ILE A 65 -18.85 13.23 -5.18
C ILE A 65 -18.66 14.19 -6.35
N ASP A 66 -19.05 15.44 -6.12
CA ASP A 66 -18.84 16.51 -7.08
C ASP A 66 -17.35 16.68 -7.37
N THR A 67 -16.93 16.20 -8.53
CA THR A 67 -15.53 16.27 -8.99
C THR A 67 -15.14 17.69 -9.42
N GLU A 68 -16.09 18.63 -9.50
CA GLU A 68 -15.86 20.05 -9.83
C GLU A 68 -15.45 20.89 -8.60
N VAL A 69 -15.26 20.27 -7.42
CA VAL A 69 -14.80 21.01 -6.22
C VAL A 69 -13.42 21.61 -6.47
N THR A 70 -13.33 22.91 -6.32
CA THR A 70 -12.07 23.64 -6.50
C THR A 70 -11.02 23.14 -5.51
N LYS A 71 -9.90 22.66 -6.04
CA LYS A 71 -8.73 22.31 -5.22
C LYS A 71 -8.05 23.59 -4.72
N ILE A 72 -7.49 23.52 -3.55
CA ILE A 72 -6.74 24.62 -2.89
C ILE A 72 -5.38 24.11 -2.42
N ASP A 73 -4.40 25.00 -2.41
CA ASP A 73 -3.07 24.69 -1.92
C ASP A 73 -3.01 24.94 -0.40
N ILE A 74 -2.58 23.93 0.35
CA ILE A 74 -2.44 23.98 1.81
C ILE A 74 -1.07 23.40 2.19
N ASP A 75 -0.38 24.03 3.14
CA ASP A 75 0.84 23.45 3.73
C ASP A 75 0.49 22.22 4.58
N LEU A 76 1.27 21.16 4.45
CA LEU A 76 1.04 19.93 5.21
C LEU A 76 1.12 20.14 6.73
N LYS A 77 1.82 21.17 7.19
CA LYS A 77 1.89 21.55 8.61
C LYS A 77 0.56 22.07 9.19
N ASP A 78 -0.35 22.55 8.32
CA ASP A 78 -1.65 23.05 8.73
C ASP A 78 -2.68 21.96 9.00
N PHE A 79 -2.34 20.71 8.68
CA PHE A 79 -3.15 19.56 9.01
C PHE A 79 -2.73 18.97 10.37
N LYS A 80 -3.72 18.70 11.22
CA LYS A 80 -3.49 17.97 12.48
C LYS A 80 -3.17 16.51 12.21
N TYR A 81 -3.71 15.96 11.13
CA TYR A 81 -3.52 14.56 10.73
C TYR A 81 -3.33 14.49 9.22
N CYS A 82 -2.24 13.88 8.76
CA CYS A 82 -2.04 13.50 7.37
C CYS A 82 -1.92 11.97 7.30
N PHE A 83 -2.77 11.33 6.52
CA PHE A 83 -2.79 9.87 6.38
C PHE A 83 -2.34 9.48 4.98
N MET A 84 -1.20 8.77 4.87
CA MET A 84 -0.78 8.12 3.64
C MET A 84 -1.56 6.82 3.47
N ARG A 85 -2.56 6.84 2.61
CA ARG A 85 -3.51 5.75 2.38
C ARG A 85 -3.58 5.31 0.92
N LYS A 86 -2.67 5.80 0.08
CA LYS A 86 -2.54 5.36 -1.31
C LYS A 86 -2.24 3.87 -1.35
N ASP A 87 -3.05 3.14 -2.09
CA ASP A 87 -2.83 1.72 -2.35
C ASP A 87 -1.64 1.49 -3.31
N PRO A 88 -0.97 0.34 -3.26
CA PRO A 88 0.03 -0.03 -4.26
C PRO A 88 -0.49 0.09 -5.70
N PRO A 89 0.40 0.23 -6.70
CA PRO A 89 1.78 -0.25 -6.67
C PRO A 89 2.73 0.66 -5.89
N VAL A 90 3.76 0.06 -5.28
CA VAL A 90 4.87 0.77 -4.66
C VAL A 90 5.93 1.03 -5.74
N ASP A 91 5.59 1.93 -6.63
CA ASP A 91 6.39 2.33 -7.76
C ASP A 91 7.26 3.57 -7.43
N GLU A 92 7.81 4.18 -8.46
CA GLU A 92 8.68 5.35 -8.33
C GLU A 92 7.88 6.57 -7.85
N ASP A 93 6.66 6.77 -8.35
CA ASP A 93 5.80 7.89 -7.94
C ASP A 93 5.37 7.77 -6.47
N TYR A 94 5.01 6.55 -6.03
CA TYR A 94 4.75 6.27 -4.63
C TYR A 94 5.98 6.58 -3.74
N ASN A 95 7.17 6.16 -4.16
CA ASN A 95 8.41 6.42 -3.43
C ASN A 95 8.75 7.91 -3.41
N ASN A 96 8.54 8.65 -4.51
CA ASN A 96 8.72 10.09 -4.57
C ASN A 96 7.77 10.81 -3.59
N ALA A 97 6.50 10.41 -3.54
CA ALA A 97 5.57 10.94 -2.56
C ALA A 97 6.04 10.69 -1.11
N LEU A 98 6.57 9.51 -0.80
CA LEU A 98 7.14 9.24 0.52
C LEU A 98 8.35 10.12 0.85
N HIS A 99 9.15 10.51 -0.15
CA HIS A 99 10.24 11.47 0.07
C HIS A 99 9.71 12.86 0.43
N LEU A 100 8.67 13.34 -0.26
CA LEU A 100 8.03 14.62 0.06
C LEU A 100 7.38 14.60 1.44
N LEU A 101 6.70 13.51 1.78
CA LEU A 101 6.09 13.34 3.11
C LEU A 101 7.14 13.26 4.23
N ASP A 102 8.30 12.67 3.97
CA ASP A 102 9.40 12.65 4.95
C ASP A 102 9.99 14.05 5.16
N LEU A 103 10.14 14.83 4.09
CA LEU A 103 10.49 16.25 4.17
C LEU A 103 9.45 17.05 4.96
N ALA A 104 8.16 16.87 4.66
CA ALA A 104 7.06 17.52 5.40
C ALA A 104 7.12 17.20 6.90
N LYS A 105 7.37 15.93 7.23
CA LYS A 105 7.53 15.48 8.62
C LYS A 105 8.74 16.13 9.29
N HIS A 106 9.87 16.23 8.59
CA HIS A 106 11.05 16.94 9.09
C HIS A 106 10.73 18.42 9.39
N ASN A 107 9.88 19.04 8.56
CA ASN A 107 9.43 20.42 8.72
C ASN A 107 8.30 20.58 9.77
N GLY A 108 7.86 19.51 10.42
CA GLY A 108 6.90 19.55 11.54
C GLY A 108 5.50 19.04 11.23
N ALA A 109 5.21 18.54 10.02
CA ALA A 109 3.93 17.92 9.72
C ALA A 109 3.75 16.58 10.44
N VAL A 110 2.52 16.25 10.80
CA VAL A 110 2.16 14.98 11.48
C VAL A 110 1.64 13.97 10.46
N ILE A 111 2.50 13.04 10.05
CA ILE A 111 2.20 12.07 9.01
C ILE A 111 2.00 10.65 9.59
N HIS A 112 0.89 10.03 9.25
CA HIS A 112 0.53 8.64 9.54
C HIS A 112 0.32 7.86 8.23
N ASN A 113 0.91 6.70 8.01
CA ASN A 113 1.99 6.08 8.75
C ASN A 113 3.31 6.84 8.52
N ASN A 114 4.37 6.43 9.26
CA ASN A 114 5.69 7.06 9.11
C ASN A 114 6.25 6.80 7.70
N PRO A 115 6.55 7.84 6.88
CA PRO A 115 7.05 7.69 5.52
C PRO A 115 8.33 6.87 5.42
N CYS A 116 9.28 7.09 6.32
CA CYS A 116 10.51 6.30 6.39
C CYS A 116 10.24 4.82 6.65
N ALA A 117 9.24 4.50 7.48
CA ALA A 117 8.88 3.11 7.75
C ALA A 117 8.22 2.46 6.54
N LEU A 118 7.30 3.16 5.86
CA LEU A 118 6.66 2.68 4.63
C LEU A 118 7.69 2.37 3.55
N LYS A 119 8.70 3.23 3.39
CA LYS A 119 9.78 3.03 2.43
C LYS A 119 10.72 1.89 2.82
N LYS A 120 11.04 1.75 4.11
CA LYS A 120 12.02 0.78 4.61
C LYS A 120 11.47 -0.64 4.66
N PHE A 121 10.20 -0.81 4.98
CA PHE A 121 9.60 -2.10 5.29
C PHE A 121 8.65 -2.55 4.18
N ASN A 122 9.19 -3.19 3.13
CA ASN A 122 8.37 -3.98 2.22
C ASN A 122 7.85 -5.21 2.99
N GLU A 123 6.54 -5.36 3.11
CA GLU A 123 5.89 -6.37 3.94
C GLU A 123 6.28 -7.81 3.57
N LYS A 124 6.55 -8.08 2.28
CA LYS A 124 6.93 -9.42 1.81
C LYS A 124 8.39 -9.75 2.11
N VAL A 125 9.28 -8.77 1.89
CA VAL A 125 10.72 -8.94 2.16
C VAL A 125 10.97 -8.88 3.67
N PHE A 126 10.33 -7.95 4.39
CA PHE A 126 10.51 -7.82 5.83
C PHE A 126 10.04 -9.06 6.60
N ALA A 127 9.00 -9.73 6.14
CA ALA A 127 8.53 -10.98 6.73
C ALA A 127 9.62 -12.07 6.80
N THR A 128 10.63 -12.03 5.90
CA THR A 128 11.73 -13.00 5.91
C THR A 128 12.66 -12.89 7.13
N HIS A 129 12.58 -11.81 7.91
CA HIS A 129 13.24 -11.71 9.20
C HIS A 129 12.66 -12.64 10.27
N PHE A 130 11.48 -13.20 10.01
CA PHE A 130 10.71 -14.05 10.94
C PHE A 130 10.38 -15.39 10.28
N PRO A 131 11.39 -16.21 9.94
CA PRO A 131 11.20 -17.42 9.15
C PRO A 131 10.34 -18.49 9.83
N GLU A 132 10.16 -18.42 11.15
CA GLU A 132 9.29 -19.29 11.94
C GLU A 132 7.80 -19.01 11.75
N PHE A 133 7.43 -17.82 11.26
CA PHE A 133 6.03 -17.41 11.07
C PHE A 133 5.60 -17.36 9.61
N ILE A 134 6.48 -17.69 8.69
CA ILE A 134 6.19 -17.67 7.25
C ILE A 134 6.43 -19.05 6.61
N PRO A 135 5.75 -19.36 5.51
CA PRO A 135 6.06 -20.56 4.73
C PRO A 135 7.48 -20.49 4.17
N LYS A 136 8.05 -21.62 3.77
CA LYS A 136 9.36 -21.65 3.09
C LYS A 136 9.32 -20.67 1.93
N THR A 137 10.30 -19.79 1.87
CA THR A 137 10.28 -18.62 0.99
C THR A 137 11.58 -18.51 0.20
N LEU A 138 11.44 -18.20 -1.09
CA LEU A 138 12.51 -17.79 -2.00
C LEU A 138 12.16 -16.44 -2.61
N ILE A 139 13.09 -15.50 -2.63
CA ILE A 139 12.98 -14.26 -3.41
C ILE A 139 14.06 -14.31 -4.49
N SER A 140 13.65 -14.33 -5.75
CA SER A 140 14.58 -14.43 -6.88
C SER A 140 13.95 -13.99 -8.18
N SER A 141 14.78 -13.55 -9.12
CA SER A 141 14.42 -13.40 -10.54
C SER A 141 14.79 -14.64 -11.36
N SER A 142 15.69 -15.47 -10.88
CA SER A 142 16.23 -16.60 -11.65
C SER A 142 15.24 -17.75 -11.78
N ILE A 143 14.89 -18.08 -13.02
CA ILE A 143 13.99 -19.18 -13.36
C ILE A 143 14.55 -20.52 -12.83
N ASN A 144 15.87 -20.74 -12.94
CA ASN A 144 16.49 -21.97 -12.45
C ASN A 144 16.34 -22.12 -10.93
N LYS A 145 16.50 -21.03 -10.16
CA LYS A 145 16.30 -21.06 -8.70
C LYS A 145 14.84 -21.28 -8.33
N ILE A 146 13.92 -20.67 -9.06
CA ILE A 146 12.48 -20.86 -8.87
C ILE A 146 12.07 -22.30 -9.18
N SER A 147 12.59 -22.87 -10.27
CA SER A 147 12.34 -24.27 -10.62
C SER A 147 12.88 -25.24 -9.56
N ALA A 148 14.09 -25.02 -9.06
CA ALA A 148 14.65 -25.83 -7.97
C ALA A 148 13.86 -25.71 -6.67
N PHE A 149 13.32 -24.53 -6.37
CA PHE A 149 12.43 -24.30 -5.23
C PHE A 149 11.11 -25.06 -5.40
N PHE A 150 10.52 -25.01 -6.61
CA PHE A 150 9.34 -25.80 -6.95
C PHE A 150 9.61 -27.30 -6.80
N ASP A 151 10.74 -27.81 -7.30
CA ASP A 151 11.10 -29.23 -7.21
C ASP A 151 11.16 -29.72 -5.76
N SER A 152 11.57 -28.84 -4.85
CA SER A 152 11.66 -29.14 -3.41
C SER A 152 10.30 -29.12 -2.70
N HIS A 153 9.34 -28.33 -3.19
CA HIS A 153 8.07 -28.07 -2.48
C HIS A 153 6.83 -28.56 -3.24
N LYS A 154 6.95 -28.82 -4.56
CA LYS A 154 5.91 -29.37 -5.47
C LYS A 154 4.68 -28.49 -5.69
N LYS A 155 4.30 -27.66 -4.72
CA LYS A 155 3.25 -26.66 -4.84
C LYS A 155 3.77 -25.35 -4.26
N ILE A 156 3.77 -24.30 -5.04
CA ILE A 156 4.23 -22.98 -4.62
C ILE A 156 3.25 -21.89 -5.05
N ILE A 157 3.29 -20.77 -4.33
CA ILE A 157 2.64 -19.53 -4.73
C ILE A 157 3.73 -18.55 -5.17
N ILE A 158 3.52 -17.90 -6.30
CA ILE A 158 4.38 -16.82 -6.76
C ILE A 158 3.63 -15.49 -6.75
N LYS A 159 4.30 -14.41 -6.32
CA LYS A 159 3.72 -13.07 -6.15
C LYS A 159 4.74 -12.00 -6.53
N PRO A 160 4.32 -10.84 -7.06
CA PRO A 160 5.19 -9.68 -7.18
C PRO A 160 5.53 -9.10 -5.80
N LEU A 161 6.65 -8.38 -5.69
CA LEU A 161 7.05 -7.73 -4.43
C LEU A 161 6.29 -6.42 -4.17
N ASP A 162 5.79 -5.78 -5.21
CA ASP A 162 5.17 -4.44 -5.22
C ASP A 162 3.63 -4.46 -5.30
N GLY A 163 3.02 -5.64 -5.46
CA GLY A 163 1.57 -5.79 -5.61
C GLY A 163 0.84 -6.09 -4.29
N MET A 164 -0.47 -5.80 -4.26
CA MET A 164 -1.37 -6.16 -3.15
C MET A 164 -2.75 -6.66 -3.66
N GLY A 165 -3.66 -6.91 -2.70
CA GLY A 165 -5.06 -7.21 -3.01
C GLY A 165 -5.30 -8.53 -3.74
N GLY A 166 -4.34 -9.45 -3.72
CA GLY A 166 -4.46 -10.75 -4.38
C GLY A 166 -4.24 -10.71 -5.90
N THR A 167 -3.95 -9.54 -6.46
CA THR A 167 -3.64 -9.40 -7.89
C THR A 167 -2.30 -10.01 -8.22
N SER A 168 -2.21 -10.69 -9.37
CA SER A 168 -0.97 -11.32 -9.87
C SER A 168 -0.39 -12.38 -8.90
N ILE A 169 -1.25 -13.06 -8.14
CA ILE A 169 -0.87 -14.23 -7.34
C ILE A 169 -1.18 -15.48 -8.16
N TYR A 170 -0.18 -16.32 -8.35
CA TYR A 170 -0.34 -17.58 -9.10
C TYR A 170 0.08 -18.76 -8.27
N LYS A 171 -0.75 -19.79 -8.27
CA LYS A 171 -0.39 -21.12 -7.77
C LYS A 171 0.29 -21.88 -8.88
N VAL A 172 1.44 -22.46 -8.57
CA VAL A 172 2.21 -23.31 -9.48
C VAL A 172 2.28 -24.71 -8.85
N ASP A 173 1.66 -25.68 -9.47
CA ASP A 173 1.63 -27.10 -9.07
C ASP A 173 2.25 -28.03 -10.11
N ASP A 174 2.68 -27.49 -11.25
CA ASP A 174 3.56 -28.10 -12.24
C ASP A 174 4.44 -27.05 -12.93
N LEU A 175 5.47 -27.47 -13.66
CA LEU A 175 6.34 -26.61 -14.47
C LEU A 175 6.08 -26.79 -15.98
N ASN A 176 4.79 -26.81 -16.37
CA ASN A 176 4.43 -26.82 -17.77
C ASN A 176 4.79 -25.47 -18.47
N GLU A 177 4.61 -25.44 -19.80
CA GLU A 177 4.97 -24.24 -20.59
C GLU A 177 4.20 -22.98 -20.16
N ASP A 178 2.93 -23.12 -19.75
CA ASP A 178 2.10 -22.00 -19.33
C ASP A 178 2.61 -21.39 -18.01
N ASN A 179 2.89 -22.23 -17.01
CA ASN A 179 3.44 -21.79 -15.73
C ASN A 179 4.86 -21.20 -15.88
N LEU A 180 5.70 -21.79 -16.74
CA LEU A 180 7.00 -21.21 -17.08
C LEU A 180 6.86 -19.85 -17.80
N LYS A 181 5.85 -19.67 -18.64
CA LYS A 181 5.55 -18.38 -19.27
C LYS A 181 5.12 -17.34 -18.24
N ILE A 182 4.27 -17.71 -17.28
CA ILE A 182 3.89 -16.83 -16.15
C ILE A 182 5.14 -16.40 -15.38
N ILE A 183 5.99 -17.34 -14.97
CA ILE A 183 7.24 -17.05 -14.25
C ILE A 183 8.14 -16.11 -15.06
N ARG A 184 8.32 -16.35 -16.37
CA ARG A 184 9.11 -15.46 -17.24
C ARG A 184 8.53 -14.06 -17.32
N THR A 185 7.21 -13.95 -17.43
CA THR A 185 6.51 -12.66 -17.47
C THR A 185 6.68 -11.92 -16.17
N MET A 186 6.41 -12.55 -15.03
CA MET A 186 6.52 -11.94 -13.71
C MET A 186 7.95 -11.53 -13.36
N THR A 187 8.93 -12.34 -13.76
CA THR A 187 10.34 -12.01 -13.55
C THR A 187 10.89 -11.04 -14.59
N ASN A 188 10.07 -10.55 -15.53
CA ASN A 188 10.52 -9.73 -16.66
C ASN A 188 11.79 -10.33 -17.31
N SER A 189 11.71 -11.63 -17.66
CA SER A 189 12.83 -12.38 -18.20
C SER A 189 14.09 -12.32 -17.32
N GLU A 190 13.95 -12.67 -16.06
CA GLU A 190 15.00 -12.73 -15.02
C GLU A 190 15.59 -11.36 -14.59
N LYS A 191 14.89 -10.25 -14.86
CA LYS A 191 15.30 -8.90 -14.46
C LYS A 191 14.62 -8.40 -13.19
N THR A 192 13.43 -8.95 -12.86
CA THR A 192 12.61 -8.50 -11.73
C THR A 192 12.49 -9.64 -10.72
N GLN A 193 12.78 -9.35 -9.46
CA GLN A 193 12.62 -10.30 -8.35
C GLN A 193 11.14 -10.51 -8.03
N ILE A 194 10.76 -11.75 -7.79
CA ILE A 194 9.45 -12.16 -7.28
C ILE A 194 9.63 -12.97 -6.01
N ILE A 195 8.58 -13.07 -5.20
CA ILE A 195 8.54 -13.96 -4.05
C ILE A 195 7.84 -15.26 -4.41
N CYS A 196 8.48 -16.38 -4.07
CA CYS A 196 7.95 -17.73 -4.18
C CYS A 196 7.82 -18.31 -2.77
N GLN A 197 6.68 -18.90 -2.45
CA GLN A 197 6.41 -19.48 -1.14
C GLN A 197 5.81 -20.88 -1.29
N SER A 198 6.15 -21.81 -0.38
CA SER A 198 5.46 -23.08 -0.33
C SER A 198 3.97 -22.87 -0.08
N PHE A 199 3.13 -23.63 -0.78
CA PHE A 199 1.68 -23.51 -0.67
C PHE A 199 1.19 -23.95 0.72
N ILE A 200 0.29 -23.20 1.31
CA ILE A 200 -0.39 -23.54 2.57
C ILE A 200 -1.80 -24.01 2.21
N GLU A 201 -2.12 -25.29 2.44
CA GLU A 201 -3.43 -25.86 2.10
C GLU A 201 -4.56 -25.22 2.92
N ASP A 202 -4.29 -24.86 4.17
CA ASP A 202 -5.26 -24.26 5.11
C ASP A 202 -5.80 -22.89 4.66
N VAL A 203 -5.23 -22.29 3.60
CA VAL A 203 -5.75 -21.05 3.01
C VAL A 203 -7.23 -21.15 2.60
N TYR A 204 -7.72 -22.35 2.32
CA TYR A 204 -9.12 -22.58 1.98
C TYR A 204 -10.07 -22.53 3.19
N GLU A 205 -9.53 -22.59 4.40
CA GLU A 205 -10.29 -22.42 5.65
C GLU A 205 -10.50 -20.93 6.00
N GLY A 206 -9.78 -20.04 5.30
CA GLY A 206 -9.83 -18.59 5.47
C GLY A 206 -8.55 -18.01 6.02
N ASP A 207 -8.61 -16.69 6.30
CA ASP A 207 -7.52 -15.93 6.90
C ASP A 207 -8.03 -15.07 8.05
N PHE A 208 -7.11 -14.63 8.92
CA PHE A 208 -7.39 -13.70 10.00
C PHE A 208 -6.80 -12.35 9.69
N ARG A 209 -7.61 -11.31 9.84
CA ARG A 209 -7.13 -9.93 9.82
C ARG A 209 -6.96 -9.43 11.25
N ILE A 210 -5.71 -9.17 11.61
CA ILE A 210 -5.35 -8.66 12.93
C ILE A 210 -5.06 -7.16 12.80
N LEU A 211 -5.79 -6.35 13.56
CA LEU A 211 -5.61 -4.90 13.56
C LEU A 211 -4.77 -4.49 14.76
N ILE A 212 -3.68 -3.77 14.49
CA ILE A 212 -2.79 -3.22 15.50
C ILE A 212 -2.74 -1.70 15.33
N ILE A 213 -3.11 -0.95 16.36
CA ILE A 213 -3.05 0.50 16.39
C ILE A 213 -2.14 0.93 17.55
N ASN A 214 -1.13 1.74 17.24
CA ASN A 214 -0.16 2.23 18.22
C ASN A 214 0.46 1.12 19.11
N GLY A 215 0.77 -0.02 18.48
CA GLY A 215 1.34 -1.19 19.15
C GLY A 215 0.34 -2.03 19.99
N CYS A 216 -0.94 -1.65 20.04
CA CYS A 216 -1.98 -2.37 20.73
C CYS A 216 -2.83 -3.21 19.77
N LEU A 217 -3.02 -4.49 20.11
CA LEU A 217 -3.94 -5.37 19.41
C LEU A 217 -5.38 -4.94 19.70
N LEU A 218 -6.19 -4.78 18.65
CA LEU A 218 -7.62 -4.54 18.76
C LEU A 218 -8.39 -5.85 18.50
N TYR A 219 -9.30 -6.19 19.40
CA TYR A 219 -10.19 -7.36 19.35
C TYR A 219 -11.55 -6.96 18.81
#